data_a4e5dae87ff08206ef816989c2761630
#
_entry.id   a4e5dae87ff08206ef816989c2761630
#
_cell.length_a   1.000
_cell.length_b   1.000
_cell.length_c   1.000
_cell.angle_alpha   90.00
_cell.angle_beta   90.00
_cell.angle_gamma   90.00
#
_symmetry.space_group_name_H-M   'P 1'
#
loop_
_entity.id
_entity.type
_entity.pdbx_description
1 polymer ?
#
loop_
_entity_poly.entity_id
_entity_poly.type
_entity_poly.pdbx_seq_one_letter_code
_entity_poly.pdbx_strand_id
1 'polypeptide(L)'
;MECSKPKKIIIAIDGFSSCGKSTFAKTIAAKLGYIFIDTGAMYRAVTLYALEHGAIVSGIVDEEKVIALLDDISIDFRFNPERGASDIYVNGDRAEGRIRTIEVSNCVSRVSSIRQVREKLVALQQAMGRQRGVVMDGRDIGTVVFPNAEMKIFMTADPEVRARRRYDELLAKGDSVSLEEIRANIVARDKADMTRAISPLRQADDAVVLDNSHMTVEEQMTWFMERFDRIACGR
;
A
#
# COMPACT_ATOMS: atom_id res chain seq x y z
N MET A 1 4.53 14.70 -33.36
CA MET A 1 4.42 15.81 -32.38
C MET A 1 4.98 15.30 -31.08
N GLU A 2 6.16 15.77 -30.68
CA GLU A 2 6.72 15.46 -29.36
C GLU A 2 5.79 16.04 -28.29
N CYS A 3 5.40 15.21 -27.33
CA CYS A 3 4.62 15.66 -26.18
C CYS A 3 5.47 16.67 -25.39
N SER A 4 4.99 17.91 -25.22
CA SER A 4 5.48 18.78 -24.15
C SER A 4 5.50 17.96 -22.87
N LYS A 5 6.54 18.05 -22.01
CA LYS A 5 6.74 17.22 -20.81
C LYS A 5 5.41 16.87 -20.15
N PRO A 6 5.11 15.56 -19.93
CA PRO A 6 3.83 15.16 -19.37
C PRO A 6 3.59 15.86 -18.02
N LYS A 7 2.37 16.31 -17.80
CA LYS A 7 1.97 16.95 -16.54
C LYS A 7 2.15 15.96 -15.40
N LYS A 8 2.81 16.35 -14.31
CA LYS A 8 2.89 15.53 -13.11
C LYS A 8 1.49 15.33 -12.54
N ILE A 9 1.09 14.07 -12.34
CA ILE A 9 -0.22 13.67 -11.84
C ILE A 9 -0.08 12.86 -10.53
N ILE A 10 -1.19 12.61 -9.87
CA ILE A 10 -1.31 11.64 -8.77
C ILE A 10 -1.86 10.35 -9.35
N ILE A 11 -1.18 9.24 -9.06
CA ILE A 11 -1.60 7.90 -9.45
C ILE A 11 -1.97 7.13 -8.19
N ALA A 12 -3.25 6.81 -8.03
CA ALA A 12 -3.82 6.06 -6.93
C ALA A 12 -3.99 4.60 -7.33
N ILE A 13 -3.43 3.67 -6.56
CA ILE A 13 -3.53 2.23 -6.83
C ILE A 13 -4.13 1.55 -5.61
N ASP A 14 -5.40 1.17 -5.71
CA ASP A 14 -6.11 0.42 -4.68
C ASP A 14 -6.30 -1.04 -5.10
N GLY A 15 -6.63 -1.90 -4.15
CA GLY A 15 -6.96 -3.29 -4.47
C GLY A 15 -6.59 -4.27 -3.36
N PHE A 16 -6.84 -5.53 -3.61
CA PHE A 16 -6.75 -6.62 -2.66
C PHE A 16 -5.33 -6.92 -2.16
N SER A 17 -5.25 -7.66 -1.05
CA SER A 17 -3.98 -8.13 -0.50
C SER A 17 -3.26 -9.05 -1.50
N SER A 18 -1.94 -8.93 -1.57
CA SER A 18 -1.07 -9.80 -2.40
C SER A 18 -1.38 -9.82 -3.92
N CYS A 19 -2.08 -8.83 -4.46
CA CYS A 19 -2.31 -8.72 -5.92
C CYS A 19 -1.13 -8.05 -6.67
N GLY A 20 -0.04 -7.69 -6.00
CA GLY A 20 1.16 -7.13 -6.65
C GLY A 20 1.19 -5.60 -6.78
N LYS A 21 0.29 -4.86 -6.10
CA LYS A 21 0.22 -3.39 -6.17
C LYS A 21 1.55 -2.69 -5.96
N SER A 22 2.26 -3.04 -4.89
CA SER A 22 3.50 -2.34 -4.54
C SER A 22 4.61 -2.58 -5.57
N THR A 23 4.68 -3.77 -6.17
CA THR A 23 5.61 -4.04 -7.28
C THR A 23 5.27 -3.20 -8.49
N PHE A 24 4.00 -3.20 -8.90
CA PHE A 24 3.51 -2.41 -10.03
C PHE A 24 3.70 -0.91 -9.80
N ALA A 25 3.32 -0.39 -8.63
CA ALA A 25 3.50 1.00 -8.25
C ALA A 25 4.96 1.47 -8.27
N LYS A 26 5.89 0.63 -7.78
CA LYS A 26 7.34 0.88 -7.84
C LYS A 26 7.83 0.95 -9.29
N THR A 27 7.40 0.01 -10.14
CA THR A 27 7.77 -0.01 -11.55
C THR A 27 7.28 1.24 -12.28
N ILE A 28 6.05 1.66 -12.03
CA ILE A 28 5.49 2.92 -12.56
C ILE A 28 6.31 4.12 -12.08
N ALA A 29 6.55 4.22 -10.78
CA ALA A 29 7.26 5.35 -10.20
C ALA A 29 8.68 5.47 -10.78
N ALA A 30 9.40 4.37 -10.90
CA ALA A 30 10.72 4.32 -11.53
C ALA A 30 10.67 4.77 -13.01
N LYS A 31 9.68 4.28 -13.77
CA LYS A 31 9.50 4.61 -15.20
C LYS A 31 9.20 6.09 -15.42
N LEU A 32 8.42 6.72 -14.54
CA LEU A 32 7.99 8.12 -14.67
C LEU A 32 8.89 9.12 -13.93
N GLY A 33 9.83 8.65 -13.11
CA GLY A 33 10.57 9.50 -12.18
C GLY A 33 9.66 10.10 -11.08
N TYR A 34 8.65 9.36 -10.66
CA TYR A 34 7.71 9.72 -9.61
C TYR A 34 8.14 9.14 -8.26
N ILE A 35 7.62 9.71 -7.17
CA ILE A 35 7.83 9.18 -5.83
C ILE A 35 6.83 8.05 -5.58
N PHE A 36 7.32 6.89 -5.13
CA PHE A 36 6.48 5.80 -4.67
C PHE A 36 6.24 5.88 -3.16
N ILE A 37 4.98 5.73 -2.72
CA ILE A 37 4.57 5.73 -1.32
C ILE A 37 3.75 4.47 -1.04
N ASP A 38 4.31 3.58 -0.20
CA ASP A 38 3.66 2.37 0.33
C ASP A 38 2.84 2.76 1.58
N THR A 39 1.55 2.99 1.44
CA THR A 39 0.72 3.34 2.61
C THR A 39 0.54 2.16 3.56
N GLY A 40 0.59 0.93 3.05
CA GLY A 40 0.60 -0.27 3.89
C GLY A 40 1.79 -0.29 4.83
N ALA A 41 2.96 0.19 4.40
CA ALA A 41 4.13 0.34 5.27
C ALA A 41 3.88 1.36 6.40
N MET A 42 3.13 2.44 6.13
CA MET A 42 2.80 3.43 7.17
C MET A 42 1.93 2.83 8.29
N TYR A 43 0.88 2.08 7.94
CA TYR A 43 0.05 1.38 8.93
C TYR A 43 0.84 0.31 9.71
N ARG A 44 1.74 -0.38 9.03
CA ARG A 44 2.67 -1.34 9.68
C ARG A 44 3.66 -0.64 10.62
N ALA A 45 4.10 0.56 10.29
CA ALA A 45 4.97 1.37 11.15
C ALA A 45 4.26 1.74 12.46
N VAL A 46 3.01 2.19 12.40
CA VAL A 46 2.19 2.42 13.60
C VAL A 46 2.00 1.13 14.40
N THR A 47 1.76 0.00 13.72
CA THR A 47 1.59 -1.30 14.38
C THR A 47 2.88 -1.75 15.08
N LEU A 48 4.03 -1.58 14.44
CA LEU A 48 5.34 -1.88 15.04
C LEU A 48 5.57 -1.03 16.29
N TYR A 49 5.34 0.27 16.20
CA TYR A 49 5.51 1.17 17.32
C TYR A 49 4.58 0.80 18.49
N ALA A 50 3.33 0.45 18.20
CA ALA A 50 2.37 -0.01 19.19
C ALA A 50 2.79 -1.32 19.88
N LEU A 51 3.39 -2.27 19.13
CA LEU A 51 3.97 -3.51 19.68
C LEU A 51 5.13 -3.20 20.63
N GLU A 52 6.05 -2.36 20.21
CA GLU A 52 7.26 -1.99 20.97
C GLU A 52 6.94 -1.21 22.25
N HIS A 53 5.79 -0.53 22.30
CA HIS A 53 5.35 0.27 23.46
C HIS A 53 4.23 -0.40 24.28
N GLY A 54 4.00 -1.70 24.07
CA GLY A 54 3.07 -2.48 24.89
C GLY A 54 1.58 -2.12 24.70
N ALA A 55 1.24 -1.46 23.59
CA ALA A 55 -0.16 -1.25 23.19
C ALA A 55 -0.73 -2.46 22.43
N ILE A 56 0.12 -3.42 22.06
CA ILE A 56 -0.27 -4.71 21.50
C ILE A 56 0.47 -5.79 22.29
N VAL A 57 -0.26 -6.68 22.95
CA VAL A 57 0.30 -7.77 23.74
C VAL A 57 -0.38 -9.09 23.34
N SER A 58 0.40 -10.12 23.00
CA SER A 58 -0.12 -11.42 22.58
C SER A 58 -1.18 -11.33 21.45
N GLY A 59 -0.99 -10.39 20.52
CA GLY A 59 -1.90 -10.16 19.39
C GLY A 59 -3.17 -9.37 19.71
N ILE A 60 -3.38 -9.00 20.98
CA ILE A 60 -4.52 -8.18 21.42
C ILE A 60 -4.12 -6.70 21.32
N VAL A 61 -4.91 -5.94 20.56
CA VAL A 61 -4.70 -4.51 20.34
C VAL A 61 -5.53 -3.72 21.36
N ASP A 62 -4.85 -2.94 22.19
CA ASP A 62 -5.43 -1.95 23.09
C ASP A 62 -5.58 -0.63 22.31
N GLU A 63 -6.79 -0.36 21.82
CA GLU A 63 -7.06 0.78 20.95
C GLU A 63 -6.76 2.12 21.65
N GLU A 64 -7.09 2.25 22.94
CA GLU A 64 -6.86 3.49 23.70
C GLU A 64 -5.37 3.79 23.83
N LYS A 65 -4.55 2.77 24.11
CA LYS A 65 -3.10 2.93 24.15
C LYS A 65 -2.52 3.23 22.77
N VAL A 66 -2.99 2.58 21.70
CA VAL A 66 -2.54 2.93 20.33
C VAL A 66 -2.84 4.38 20.03
N ILE A 67 -4.02 4.87 20.37
CA ILE A 67 -4.41 6.28 20.15
C ILE A 67 -3.49 7.22 20.95
N ALA A 68 -3.24 6.92 22.21
CA ALA A 68 -2.37 7.75 23.06
C ALA A 68 -0.92 7.86 22.53
N LEU A 69 -0.43 6.84 21.82
CA LEU A 69 0.91 6.83 21.22
C LEU A 69 1.00 7.63 19.90
N LEU A 70 -0.12 8.02 19.29
CA LEU A 70 -0.08 8.59 17.94
C LEU A 70 0.72 9.88 17.84
N ASP A 71 0.69 10.74 18.84
CA ASP A 71 1.40 12.03 18.81
C ASP A 71 2.92 11.86 18.88
N ASP A 72 3.39 10.73 19.40
CA ASP A 72 4.80 10.40 19.53
C ASP A 72 5.38 9.72 18.27
N ILE A 73 4.51 9.44 17.25
CA ILE A 73 4.94 8.74 16.04
C ILE A 73 5.19 9.73 14.90
N SER A 74 6.43 9.78 14.42
CA SER A 74 6.84 10.40 13.17
C SER A 74 7.19 9.32 12.14
N ILE A 75 6.71 9.45 10.91
CA ILE A 75 6.95 8.50 9.81
C ILE A 75 7.55 9.26 8.64
N ASP A 76 8.72 8.78 8.18
CA ASP A 76 9.42 9.30 7.02
C ASP A 76 9.73 8.19 6.01
N PHE A 77 9.90 8.60 4.75
CA PHE A 77 10.45 7.75 3.69
C PHE A 77 11.77 8.36 3.19
N ARG A 78 12.83 7.56 3.17
CA ARG A 78 14.15 7.99 2.67
C ARG A 78 14.60 7.04 1.57
N PHE A 79 15.02 7.61 0.44
CA PHE A 79 15.51 6.80 -0.68
C PHE A 79 16.79 6.06 -0.29
N ASN A 80 16.80 4.76 -0.56
CA ASN A 80 17.94 3.88 -0.35
C ASN A 80 18.51 3.47 -1.72
N PRO A 81 19.69 4.00 -2.11
CA PRO A 81 20.28 3.72 -3.41
C PRO A 81 20.62 2.24 -3.63
N GLU A 82 21.01 1.53 -2.57
CA GLU A 82 21.38 0.11 -2.65
C GLU A 82 20.18 -0.77 -3.03
N ARG A 83 18.99 -0.37 -2.62
CA ARG A 83 17.74 -1.07 -2.91
C ARG A 83 16.99 -0.51 -4.11
N GLY A 84 17.37 0.68 -4.59
CA GLY A 84 16.60 1.40 -5.59
C GLY A 84 15.16 1.73 -5.16
N ALA A 85 14.92 1.83 -3.84
CA ALA A 85 13.59 2.03 -3.26
C ALA A 85 13.68 2.86 -1.97
N SER A 86 12.56 3.47 -1.56
CA SER A 86 12.52 4.15 -0.28
C SER A 86 12.34 3.16 0.88
N ASP A 87 13.09 3.37 1.93
CA ASP A 87 12.92 2.70 3.23
C ASP A 87 12.06 3.58 4.13
N ILE A 88 11.23 2.94 4.97
CA ILE A 88 10.43 3.63 5.97
C ILE A 88 11.20 3.79 7.27
N TYR A 89 11.04 4.95 7.90
CA TYR A 89 11.62 5.31 9.19
C TYR A 89 10.52 5.67 10.18
N VAL A 90 10.68 5.25 11.43
CA VAL A 90 9.82 5.61 12.56
C VAL A 90 10.67 6.33 13.58
N ASN A 91 10.32 7.57 13.91
CA ASN A 91 11.05 8.42 14.84
C ASN A 91 12.58 8.54 14.53
N GLY A 92 12.91 8.51 13.23
CA GLY A 92 14.29 8.58 12.76
C GLY A 92 14.99 7.23 12.63
N ASP A 93 14.44 6.15 13.16
CA ASP A 93 14.99 4.80 13.07
C ASP A 93 14.47 4.04 11.87
N ARG A 94 15.35 3.36 11.13
CA ARG A 94 15.00 2.55 9.99
C ARG A 94 14.15 1.35 10.41
N ALA A 95 12.93 1.26 9.89
CA ALA A 95 11.96 0.24 10.27
C ALA A 95 11.65 -0.78 9.17
N GLU A 96 12.21 -0.65 7.96
CA GLU A 96 11.82 -1.39 6.74
C GLU A 96 11.77 -2.93 6.91
N GLY A 97 12.73 -3.54 7.60
CA GLY A 97 12.71 -4.99 7.90
C GLY A 97 11.71 -5.33 9.00
N ARG A 98 11.67 -4.51 10.06
CA ARG A 98 10.88 -4.76 11.28
C ARG A 98 9.36 -4.69 11.03
N ILE A 99 8.90 -3.82 10.14
CA ILE A 99 7.46 -3.70 9.78
C ILE A 99 6.91 -4.90 8.99
N ARG A 100 7.77 -5.81 8.52
CA ARG A 100 7.36 -6.92 7.66
C ARG A 100 7.31 -8.27 8.36
N THR A 101 7.44 -8.28 9.67
CA THR A 101 7.33 -9.48 10.51
C THR A 101 5.91 -10.06 10.50
N ILE A 102 5.79 -11.35 10.87
CA ILE A 102 4.50 -12.03 11.00
C ILE A 102 3.65 -11.36 12.08
N GLU A 103 4.26 -10.96 13.19
CA GLU A 103 3.59 -10.31 14.30
C GLU A 103 2.92 -9.00 13.87
N VAL A 104 3.66 -8.11 13.19
CA VAL A 104 3.09 -6.88 12.60
C VAL A 104 1.99 -7.21 11.60
N SER A 105 2.19 -8.24 10.76
CA SER A 105 1.22 -8.64 9.72
C SER A 105 -0.11 -9.12 10.31
N ASN A 106 -0.09 -9.76 11.47
CA ASN A 106 -1.28 -10.27 12.15
C ASN A 106 -2.10 -9.14 12.81
N CYS A 107 -1.44 -8.06 13.24
CA CYS A 107 -2.09 -6.97 13.99
C CYS A 107 -2.48 -5.77 13.11
N VAL A 108 -1.83 -5.59 11.96
CA VAL A 108 -1.99 -4.36 11.14
C VAL A 108 -3.42 -4.10 10.68
N SER A 109 -4.21 -5.13 10.38
CA SER A 109 -5.61 -4.96 9.96
C SER A 109 -6.45 -4.35 11.08
N ARG A 110 -6.22 -4.75 12.33
CA ARG A 110 -6.90 -4.18 13.50
C ARG A 110 -6.46 -2.74 13.74
N VAL A 111 -5.17 -2.46 13.75
CA VAL A 111 -4.64 -1.10 13.93
C VAL A 111 -5.13 -0.17 12.82
N SER A 112 -5.15 -0.65 11.56
CA SER A 112 -5.64 0.15 10.42
C SER A 112 -7.15 0.42 10.43
N SER A 113 -7.93 -0.22 11.28
CA SER A 113 -9.36 0.06 11.46
C SER A 113 -9.64 1.16 12.50
N ILE A 114 -8.66 1.54 13.32
CA ILE A 114 -8.78 2.60 14.32
C ILE A 114 -8.92 3.95 13.62
N ARG A 115 -9.98 4.71 13.94
CA ARG A 115 -10.32 5.99 13.31
C ARG A 115 -9.16 6.99 13.37
N GLN A 116 -8.60 7.21 14.55
CA GLN A 116 -7.54 8.21 14.77
C GLN A 116 -6.24 7.86 14.03
N VAL A 117 -5.91 6.58 13.94
CA VAL A 117 -4.78 6.10 13.13
C VAL A 117 -4.99 6.49 11.67
N ARG A 118 -6.19 6.26 11.14
CA ARG A 118 -6.52 6.61 9.76
C ARG A 118 -6.47 8.11 9.51
N GLU A 119 -7.10 8.89 10.38
CA GLU A 119 -7.12 10.37 10.26
C GLU A 119 -5.70 10.93 10.20
N LYS A 120 -4.82 10.51 11.11
CA LYS A 120 -3.41 10.91 11.11
C LYS A 120 -2.69 10.49 9.83
N LEU A 121 -2.81 9.23 9.43
CA LEU A 121 -2.07 8.72 8.26
C LEU A 121 -2.62 9.28 6.94
N VAL A 122 -3.92 9.45 6.80
CA VAL A 122 -4.52 10.08 5.61
C VAL A 122 -4.03 11.53 5.46
N ALA A 123 -4.00 12.31 6.56
CA ALA A 123 -3.47 13.67 6.51
C ALA A 123 -1.99 13.70 6.07
N LEU A 124 -1.16 12.77 6.56
CA LEU A 124 0.23 12.63 6.16
C LEU A 124 0.37 12.24 4.68
N GLN A 125 -0.42 11.26 4.22
CA GLN A 125 -0.45 10.83 2.82
C GLN A 125 -0.85 11.99 1.89
N GLN A 126 -1.88 12.74 2.25
CA GLN A 126 -2.30 13.93 1.49
C GLN A 126 -1.20 14.99 1.43
N ALA A 127 -0.48 15.22 2.53
CA ALA A 127 0.65 16.15 2.55
C ALA A 127 1.77 15.71 1.61
N MET A 128 2.10 14.41 1.56
CA MET A 128 3.10 13.85 0.66
C MET A 128 2.74 14.00 -0.82
N GLY A 129 1.44 13.97 -1.16
CA GLY A 129 0.97 14.11 -2.55
C GLY A 129 0.81 15.54 -3.06
N ARG A 130 1.00 16.57 -2.23
CA ARG A 130 0.75 17.99 -2.61
C ARG A 130 1.54 18.45 -3.83
N GLN A 131 2.76 17.96 -4.02
CA GLN A 131 3.63 18.35 -5.13
C GLN A 131 3.35 17.55 -6.41
N ARG A 132 2.41 16.59 -6.38
CA ARG A 132 2.11 15.67 -7.50
C ARG A 132 3.35 14.86 -7.92
N GLY A 133 3.24 14.07 -8.98
CA GLY A 133 4.33 13.18 -9.37
C GLY A 133 4.54 12.07 -8.32
N VAL A 134 3.44 11.54 -7.82
CA VAL A 134 3.44 10.44 -6.84
C VAL A 134 2.63 9.26 -7.35
N VAL A 135 3.08 8.06 -7.01
CA VAL A 135 2.35 6.80 -7.12
C VAL A 135 2.14 6.29 -5.70
N MET A 136 0.89 6.15 -5.31
CA MET A 136 0.55 5.70 -3.96
C MET A 136 -0.30 4.45 -4.03
N ASP A 137 0.09 3.40 -3.31
CA ASP A 137 -0.69 2.17 -3.22
C ASP A 137 -1.32 1.98 -1.84
N GLY A 138 -2.53 1.43 -1.84
CA GLY A 138 -3.28 1.22 -0.60
C GLY A 138 -4.58 0.43 -0.78
N ARG A 139 -5.64 0.91 -0.06
CA ARG A 139 -6.98 0.34 -0.06
C ARG A 139 -8.08 1.37 -0.33
N ASP A 140 -7.77 2.63 -0.14
CA ASP A 140 -8.69 3.75 -0.19
C ASP A 140 -8.03 5.03 -0.72
N ILE A 141 -6.98 4.87 -1.50
CA ILE A 141 -6.23 6.01 -2.05
C ILE A 141 -7.12 6.82 -2.99
N GLY A 142 -7.76 6.16 -3.94
CA GLY A 142 -8.64 6.81 -4.93
C GLY A 142 -10.02 7.19 -4.40
N THR A 143 -10.41 6.69 -3.21
CA THR A 143 -11.74 6.99 -2.63
C THR A 143 -11.69 7.99 -1.48
N VAL A 144 -10.58 8.05 -0.73
CA VAL A 144 -10.46 8.86 0.50
C VAL A 144 -9.24 9.77 0.47
N VAL A 145 -8.06 9.25 0.17
CA VAL A 145 -6.81 10.02 0.24
C VAL A 145 -6.75 11.03 -0.90
N PHE A 146 -6.96 10.59 -2.14
CA PHE A 146 -6.97 11.41 -3.34
C PHE A 146 -8.20 11.13 -4.20
N PRO A 147 -9.39 11.55 -3.76
CA PRO A 147 -10.64 11.35 -4.53
C PRO A 147 -10.62 12.05 -5.89
N ASN A 148 -9.72 13.01 -6.10
CA ASN A 148 -9.51 13.72 -7.34
C ASN A 148 -8.18 13.36 -8.02
N ALA A 149 -7.59 12.18 -7.73
CA ALA A 149 -6.43 11.68 -8.46
C ALA A 149 -6.76 11.54 -9.95
N GLU A 150 -5.82 11.97 -10.82
CA GLU A 150 -6.04 11.93 -12.27
C GLU A 150 -6.05 10.51 -12.83
N MET A 151 -5.36 9.60 -12.16
CA MET A 151 -5.36 8.20 -12.55
C MET A 151 -5.63 7.34 -11.33
N LYS A 152 -6.72 6.57 -11.38
CA LYS A 152 -7.09 5.62 -10.35
C LYS A 152 -7.14 4.22 -10.92
N ILE A 153 -6.46 3.29 -10.27
CA ILE A 153 -6.38 1.89 -10.68
C ILE A 153 -6.87 1.04 -9.51
N PHE A 154 -7.82 0.16 -9.80
CA PHE A 154 -8.24 -0.87 -8.85
C PHE A 154 -7.65 -2.21 -9.29
N MET A 155 -6.65 -2.68 -8.56
CA MET A 155 -5.97 -3.94 -8.90
C MET A 155 -6.64 -5.13 -8.24
N THR A 156 -6.89 -6.15 -9.05
CA THR A 156 -7.37 -7.45 -8.61
C THR A 156 -6.53 -8.58 -9.19
N ALA A 157 -6.64 -9.75 -8.60
CA ALA A 157 -6.15 -11.01 -9.14
C ALA A 157 -6.94 -12.16 -8.50
N ASP A 158 -6.99 -13.29 -9.17
CA ASP A 158 -7.58 -14.52 -8.65
C ASP A 158 -7.03 -14.85 -7.25
N PRO A 159 -7.88 -15.22 -6.28
CA PRO A 159 -7.45 -15.52 -4.91
C PRO A 159 -6.36 -16.60 -4.81
N GLU A 160 -6.41 -17.63 -5.67
CA GLU A 160 -5.41 -18.70 -5.70
C GLU A 160 -4.07 -18.18 -6.21
N VAL A 161 -4.09 -17.33 -7.24
CA VAL A 161 -2.88 -16.69 -7.78
C VAL A 161 -2.24 -15.81 -6.70
N ARG A 162 -3.04 -15.05 -5.94
CA ARG A 162 -2.55 -14.20 -4.84
C ARG A 162 -1.96 -15.02 -3.71
N ALA A 163 -2.62 -16.13 -3.35
CA ALA A 163 -2.12 -17.05 -2.31
C ALA A 163 -0.79 -17.69 -2.73
N ARG A 164 -0.67 -18.13 -3.97
CA ARG A 164 0.57 -18.72 -4.51
C ARG A 164 1.70 -17.69 -4.51
N ARG A 165 1.48 -16.47 -5.03
CA ARG A 165 2.47 -15.38 -5.03
C ARG A 165 3.00 -15.10 -3.61
N ARG A 166 2.10 -15.06 -2.62
CA ARG A 166 2.49 -14.81 -1.23
C ARG A 166 3.24 -15.98 -0.62
N TYR A 167 2.84 -17.20 -0.95
CA TYR A 167 3.52 -18.42 -0.53
C TYR A 167 4.97 -18.44 -1.03
N ASP A 168 5.16 -18.22 -2.33
CA ASP A 168 6.48 -18.21 -2.96
C ASP A 168 7.38 -17.10 -2.38
N GLU A 169 6.79 -15.91 -2.10
CA GLU A 169 7.50 -14.80 -1.44
C GLU A 169 8.00 -15.18 -0.04
N LEU A 170 7.17 -15.84 0.77
CA LEU A 170 7.52 -16.23 2.14
C LEU A 170 8.55 -17.37 2.16
N LEU A 171 8.40 -18.36 1.28
CA LEU A 171 9.39 -19.42 1.12
C LEU A 171 10.76 -18.87 0.73
N ALA A 172 10.79 -17.90 -0.20
CA ALA A 172 12.06 -17.27 -0.62
C ALA A 172 12.75 -16.49 0.52
N LYS A 173 12.00 -16.11 1.56
CA LYS A 173 12.54 -15.48 2.80
C LYS A 173 12.95 -16.50 3.87
N GLY A 174 12.69 -17.79 3.64
CA GLY A 174 12.98 -18.84 4.59
C GLY A 174 11.89 -19.08 5.62
N ASP A 175 10.72 -18.50 5.46
CA ASP A 175 9.57 -18.72 6.34
C ASP A 175 8.97 -20.10 6.10
N SER A 176 8.61 -20.83 7.19
CA SER A 176 7.90 -22.10 7.11
C SER A 176 6.40 -21.86 7.27
N VAL A 177 5.68 -21.88 6.15
CA VAL A 177 4.24 -21.60 6.09
C VAL A 177 3.54 -22.58 5.16
N SER A 178 2.25 -22.85 5.38
CA SER A 178 1.43 -23.63 4.46
C SER A 178 0.64 -22.72 3.50
N LEU A 179 0.37 -23.21 2.29
CA LEU A 179 -0.46 -22.50 1.32
C LEU A 179 -1.88 -22.26 1.86
N GLU A 180 -2.40 -23.20 2.64
CA GLU A 180 -3.73 -23.12 3.23
C GLU A 180 -3.84 -22.02 4.28
N GLU A 181 -2.84 -21.89 5.16
CA GLU A 181 -2.76 -20.76 6.12
C GLU A 181 -2.69 -19.42 5.42
N ILE A 182 -1.93 -19.33 4.34
CA ILE A 182 -1.81 -18.09 3.55
C ILE A 182 -3.14 -17.75 2.88
N ARG A 183 -3.83 -18.75 2.30
CA ARG A 183 -5.15 -18.55 1.70
C ARG A 183 -6.14 -18.06 2.74
N ALA A 184 -6.23 -18.69 3.90
CA ALA A 184 -7.09 -18.26 4.99
C ALA A 184 -6.79 -16.82 5.45
N ASN A 185 -5.50 -16.47 5.57
CA ASN A 185 -5.08 -15.12 5.94
C ASN A 185 -5.49 -14.07 4.88
N ILE A 186 -5.30 -14.36 3.59
CA ILE A 186 -5.71 -13.46 2.49
C ILE A 186 -7.21 -13.21 2.53
N VAL A 187 -8.02 -14.28 2.66
CA VAL A 187 -9.50 -14.16 2.72
C VAL A 187 -9.93 -13.34 3.94
N ALA A 188 -9.35 -13.61 5.10
CA ALA A 188 -9.65 -12.86 6.32
C ALA A 188 -9.30 -11.38 6.21
N ARG A 189 -8.16 -11.04 5.62
CA ARG A 189 -7.71 -9.67 5.39
C ARG A 189 -8.59 -8.94 4.39
N ASP A 190 -8.90 -9.56 3.27
CA ASP A 190 -9.76 -8.96 2.24
C ASP A 190 -11.15 -8.67 2.83
N LYS A 191 -11.72 -9.61 3.60
CA LYS A 191 -12.97 -9.41 4.31
C LYS A 191 -12.88 -8.24 5.29
N ALA A 192 -11.82 -8.18 6.11
CA ALA A 192 -11.62 -7.08 7.07
C ALA A 192 -11.48 -5.74 6.35
N ASP A 193 -10.71 -5.66 5.25
CA ASP A 193 -10.52 -4.44 4.47
C ASP A 193 -11.84 -3.97 3.82
N MET A 194 -12.66 -4.89 3.32
CA MET A 194 -13.94 -4.57 2.66
C MET A 194 -15.05 -4.19 3.65
N THR A 195 -15.04 -4.75 4.86
CA THR A 195 -16.15 -4.60 5.82
C THR A 195 -15.87 -3.62 6.96
N ARG A 196 -14.66 -3.06 7.04
CA ARG A 196 -14.34 -2.06 8.06
C ARG A 196 -15.26 -0.84 7.93
N ALA A 197 -15.67 -0.28 9.08
CA ALA A 197 -16.62 0.83 9.13
C ALA A 197 -16.10 2.14 8.52
N ILE A 198 -14.75 2.32 8.51
CA ILE A 198 -14.11 3.56 8.06
C ILE A 198 -13.25 3.25 6.84
N SER A 199 -13.50 3.97 5.74
CA SER A 199 -12.75 3.86 4.48
C SER A 199 -12.58 2.40 4.01
N PRO A 200 -13.66 1.63 3.82
CA PRO A 200 -13.55 0.25 3.35
C PRO A 200 -12.86 0.19 1.98
N LEU A 201 -12.20 -0.94 1.71
CA LEU A 201 -11.71 -1.23 0.37
C LEU A 201 -12.89 -1.31 -0.59
N ARG A 202 -12.97 -0.36 -1.49
CA ARG A 202 -13.94 -0.34 -2.59
C ARG A 202 -13.31 0.30 -3.82
N GLN A 203 -13.77 -0.11 -4.98
CA GLN A 203 -13.40 0.54 -6.23
C GLN A 203 -13.99 1.97 -6.25
N ALA A 204 -13.18 2.97 -6.62
CA ALA A 204 -13.71 4.29 -6.93
C ALA A 204 -14.44 4.24 -8.28
N ASP A 205 -15.51 5.05 -8.43
CA ASP A 205 -16.40 4.99 -9.61
C ASP A 205 -15.65 5.29 -10.93
N ASP A 206 -14.60 6.09 -10.86
CA ASP A 206 -13.72 6.47 -11.98
C ASP A 206 -12.42 5.66 -12.05
N ALA A 207 -12.28 4.61 -11.23
CA ALA A 207 -11.11 3.75 -11.26
C ALA A 207 -11.18 2.71 -12.39
N VAL A 208 -10.06 2.55 -13.10
CA VAL A 208 -9.90 1.50 -14.10
C VAL A 208 -9.47 0.22 -13.40
N VAL A 209 -10.16 -0.89 -13.68
CA VAL A 209 -9.81 -2.20 -13.12
C VAL A 209 -8.64 -2.80 -13.90
N LEU A 210 -7.65 -3.30 -13.15
CA LEU A 210 -6.57 -4.13 -13.66
C LEU A 210 -6.63 -5.49 -12.99
N ASP A 211 -7.12 -6.49 -13.70
CA ASP A 211 -6.97 -7.90 -13.32
C ASP A 211 -5.62 -8.40 -13.87
N ASN A 212 -4.70 -8.68 -12.96
CA ASN A 212 -3.37 -9.13 -13.33
C ASN A 212 -3.13 -10.61 -13.04
N SER A 213 -4.20 -11.42 -12.96
CA SER A 213 -4.10 -12.86 -12.67
C SER A 213 -3.12 -13.58 -13.58
N HIS A 214 -3.12 -13.23 -14.88
CA HIS A 214 -2.37 -13.89 -15.93
C HIS A 214 -1.44 -12.92 -16.70
N MET A 215 -1.15 -11.73 -16.13
CA MET A 215 -0.31 -10.73 -16.78
C MET A 215 1.12 -10.74 -16.24
N THR A 216 2.09 -10.67 -17.14
CA THR A 216 3.49 -10.35 -16.80
C THR A 216 3.60 -8.88 -16.36
N VAL A 217 4.73 -8.53 -15.77
CA VAL A 217 5.01 -7.12 -15.38
C VAL A 217 5.07 -6.22 -16.62
N GLU A 218 5.61 -6.70 -17.73
CA GLU A 218 5.69 -5.97 -19.00
C GLU A 218 4.31 -5.68 -19.59
N GLU A 219 3.41 -6.67 -19.57
CA GLU A 219 2.03 -6.50 -20.05
C GLU A 219 1.27 -5.50 -19.17
N GLN A 220 1.44 -5.56 -17.85
CA GLN A 220 0.87 -4.56 -16.93
C GLN A 220 1.40 -3.16 -17.22
N MET A 221 2.70 -3.01 -17.49
CA MET A 221 3.31 -1.72 -17.83
C MET A 221 2.85 -1.19 -19.18
N THR A 222 2.68 -2.04 -20.18
CA THR A 222 2.11 -1.65 -21.49
C THR A 222 0.68 -1.15 -21.31
N TRP A 223 -0.15 -1.91 -20.60
CA TRP A 223 -1.54 -1.53 -20.24
C TRP A 223 -1.61 -0.18 -19.52
N PHE A 224 -0.66 0.06 -18.59
CA PHE A 224 -0.58 1.31 -17.85
C PHE A 224 -0.19 2.49 -18.76
N MET A 225 0.87 2.36 -19.57
CA MET A 225 1.40 3.45 -20.39
C MET A 225 0.38 3.95 -21.41
N GLU A 226 -0.37 3.06 -22.04
CA GLU A 226 -1.46 3.43 -22.96
C GLU A 226 -2.50 4.37 -22.32
N ARG A 227 -2.81 4.16 -21.04
CA ARG A 227 -3.78 4.97 -20.29
C ARG A 227 -3.18 6.23 -19.74
N PHE A 228 -1.96 6.14 -19.25
CA PHE A 228 -1.21 7.29 -18.74
C PHE A 228 -1.01 8.35 -19.84
N ASP A 229 -0.63 7.95 -21.05
CA ASP A 229 -0.42 8.87 -22.15
C ASP A 229 -1.71 9.62 -22.53
N ARG A 230 -2.87 8.97 -22.45
CA ARG A 230 -4.16 9.64 -22.67
C ARG A 230 -4.46 10.71 -21.62
N ILE A 231 -4.15 10.42 -20.35
CA ILE A 231 -4.44 11.32 -19.23
C ILE A 231 -3.41 12.45 -19.13
N ALA A 232 -2.12 12.11 -19.20
CA ALA A 232 -1.04 13.07 -18.96
C ALA A 232 -0.69 13.90 -20.17
N CYS A 233 -0.96 13.41 -21.39
CA CYS A 233 -0.67 14.08 -22.67
C CYS A 233 -1.92 14.54 -23.42
N GLY A 234 -3.15 14.26 -22.92
CA GLY A 234 -4.40 14.70 -23.56
C GLY A 234 -4.64 14.05 -24.94
N ARG A 235 -4.23 12.78 -25.13
CA ARG A 235 -4.36 12.04 -26.39
C ARG A 235 -5.52 11.07 -26.35
#